data_69b82884a37187e3a6c349dc106c1581
#
_entry.id   69b82884a37187e3a6c349dc106c1581
#
_cell.length_a   1.000
_cell.length_b   1.000
_cell.length_c   1.000
_cell.angle_alpha   90.00
_cell.angle_beta   90.00
_cell.angle_gamma   90.00
#
_symmetry.space_group_name_H-M   'P 1'
#
loop_
_entity.id
_entity.type
_entity.pdbx_description
1 polymer ?
#
loop_
_entity_poly.entity_id
_entity_poly.type
_entity_poly.pdbx_seq_one_letter_code
_entity_poly.pdbx_strand_id
1 'polypeptide(L)'
;WWRSSVTNVGGALTVAGMATMYNNVSVGNDQPTIIITDQDEYEKYESLLTGNIRYTDTDMADSGFQNLLFKGAPVTFDGDSNLAGKMYFLNTKYLQLVAHSDVWFKPTPFVRPTNQDAVFSQILCYGNLTTSNRSRQGLLVGLTD
;
A
#
# COMPACT_ATOMS: atom_id res chain seq x y z
N TRP A 1 7.47 -10.58 -18.61
CA TRP A 1 8.33 -9.50 -18.05
C TRP A 1 7.53 -8.33 -17.44
N TRP A 2 6.28 -8.15 -17.80
CA TRP A 2 5.40 -7.07 -17.32
C TRP A 2 4.54 -7.45 -16.11
N ARG A 3 4.72 -8.62 -15.53
CA ARG A 3 3.89 -9.09 -14.41
C ARG A 3 4.49 -8.68 -13.07
N SER A 4 3.62 -8.35 -12.10
CA SER A 4 4.01 -8.25 -10.70
C SER A 4 4.42 -9.63 -10.17
N SER A 5 5.35 -9.64 -9.22
CA SER A 5 5.72 -10.86 -8.50
C SER A 5 4.65 -11.16 -7.45
N VAL A 6 4.03 -12.34 -7.56
CA VAL A 6 3.03 -12.81 -6.59
C VAL A 6 3.49 -14.17 -6.08
N THR A 7 3.62 -14.28 -4.76
CA THR A 7 4.01 -15.53 -4.11
C THR A 7 2.96 -15.91 -3.09
N ASN A 8 2.43 -17.13 -3.22
CA ASN A 8 1.57 -17.71 -2.19
C ASN A 8 2.47 -18.40 -1.15
N VAL A 9 2.40 -17.93 0.09
CA VAL A 9 3.22 -18.45 1.19
C VAL A 9 2.58 -19.71 1.78
N GLY A 10 1.25 -19.70 1.95
CA GLY A 10 0.51 -20.83 2.53
C GLY A 10 0.91 -21.15 3.97
N GLY A 11 1.28 -20.15 4.75
CA GLY A 11 1.72 -20.30 6.13
C GLY A 11 2.13 -18.98 6.77
N ALA A 12 2.74 -19.04 7.94
CA ALA A 12 3.12 -17.86 8.72
C ALA A 12 4.14 -16.97 7.99
N LEU A 13 4.08 -15.69 8.27
CA LEU A 13 5.04 -14.70 7.79
C LEU A 13 6.45 -15.03 8.30
N THR A 14 7.45 -14.99 7.41
CA THR A 14 8.86 -15.16 7.75
C THR A 14 9.70 -14.03 7.18
N VAL A 15 10.74 -13.62 7.91
CA VAL A 15 11.70 -12.62 7.43
C VAL A 15 12.39 -13.07 6.13
N ALA A 16 12.62 -14.38 5.99
CA ALA A 16 13.18 -14.95 4.76
C ALA A 16 12.25 -14.83 3.56
N GLY A 17 10.93 -15.05 3.75
CA GLY A 17 9.90 -14.85 2.73
C GLY A 17 9.82 -13.39 2.28
N MET A 18 9.82 -12.46 3.25
CA MET A 18 9.88 -11.02 2.96
C MET A 18 11.15 -10.66 2.17
N ALA A 19 12.31 -11.18 2.58
CA ALA A 19 13.59 -10.91 1.90
C ALA A 19 13.58 -11.44 0.47
N THR A 20 13.03 -12.62 0.24
CA THR A 20 12.91 -13.20 -1.10
C THR A 20 12.02 -12.35 -2.00
N MET A 21 10.85 -11.94 -1.52
CA MET A 21 9.96 -11.07 -2.29
C MET A 21 10.61 -9.71 -2.57
N TYR A 22 11.21 -9.09 -1.56
CA TYR A 22 11.91 -7.81 -1.71
C TYR A 22 13.00 -7.88 -2.79
N ASN A 23 13.81 -8.94 -2.80
CA ASN A 23 14.87 -9.14 -3.79
C ASN A 23 14.31 -9.42 -5.19
N ASN A 24 13.21 -10.17 -5.30
CA ASN A 24 12.55 -10.46 -6.58
C ASN A 24 12.05 -9.22 -7.31
N VAL A 25 11.61 -8.20 -6.57
CA VAL A 25 11.10 -6.95 -7.15
C VAL A 25 12.15 -5.85 -7.24
N SER A 26 13.30 -6.05 -6.61
CA SER A 26 14.44 -5.13 -6.66
C SER A 26 15.34 -5.41 -7.87
N VAL A 27 15.75 -4.37 -8.59
CA VAL A 27 16.77 -4.48 -9.66
C VAL A 27 17.69 -3.28 -9.60
N GLY A 28 18.96 -3.51 -9.37
CA GLY A 28 19.92 -2.44 -9.17
C GLY A 28 19.53 -1.57 -7.97
N ASN A 29 19.42 -0.29 -8.19
CA ASN A 29 19.00 0.69 -7.16
C ASN A 29 17.47 0.88 -7.08
N ASP A 30 16.69 0.23 -7.94
CA ASP A 30 15.24 0.27 -7.87
C ASP A 30 14.73 -0.78 -6.86
N GLN A 31 14.27 -0.31 -5.72
CA GLN A 31 13.81 -1.12 -4.60
C GLN A 31 12.40 -0.71 -4.18
N PRO A 32 11.64 -1.58 -3.51
CA PRO A 32 10.39 -1.17 -2.87
C PRO A 32 10.60 0.01 -1.93
N THR A 33 9.73 1.00 -2.01
CA THR A 33 9.79 2.22 -1.19
C THR A 33 8.86 2.16 0.01
N ILE A 34 7.84 1.30 -0.04
CA ILE A 34 6.88 1.09 1.05
C ILE A 34 6.37 -0.35 1.03
N ILE A 35 6.11 -0.89 2.21
CA ILE A 35 5.47 -2.19 2.41
C ILE A 35 4.16 -1.95 3.16
N ILE A 36 3.06 -2.48 2.61
CA ILE A 36 1.72 -2.33 3.20
C ILE A 36 1.14 -3.71 3.48
N THR A 37 0.61 -3.90 4.67
CA THR A 37 0.03 -5.18 5.11
C THR A 37 -1.23 -4.93 5.95
N ASP A 38 -1.88 -5.99 6.43
CA ASP A 38 -2.91 -5.89 7.45
C ASP A 38 -2.28 -5.77 8.86
N GLN A 39 -3.12 -5.52 9.85
CA GLN A 39 -2.66 -5.33 11.22
C GLN A 39 -2.06 -6.63 11.80
N ASP A 40 -2.67 -7.79 11.54
CA ASP A 40 -2.23 -9.07 12.08
C ASP A 40 -0.82 -9.42 11.60
N GLU A 41 -0.55 -9.26 10.31
CA GLU A 41 0.78 -9.50 9.73
C GLU A 41 1.81 -8.46 10.17
N TYR A 42 1.38 -7.23 10.45
CA TYR A 42 2.26 -6.22 11.02
C TYR A 42 2.70 -6.60 12.44
N GLU A 43 1.77 -7.04 13.29
CA GLU A 43 2.06 -7.51 14.65
C GLU A 43 2.98 -8.75 14.65
N LYS A 44 2.77 -9.68 13.70
CA LYS A 44 3.68 -10.82 13.48
C LYS A 44 5.08 -10.35 13.11
N TYR A 45 5.19 -9.40 12.18
CA TYR A 45 6.48 -8.83 11.81
C TYR A 45 7.14 -8.15 13.02
N GLU A 46 6.39 -7.39 13.81
CA GLU A 46 6.91 -6.80 15.06
C GLU A 46 7.42 -7.87 16.02
N SER A 47 6.70 -8.98 16.19
CA SER A 47 7.13 -10.09 17.05
C SER A 47 8.41 -10.77 16.57
N LEU A 48 8.59 -10.92 15.25
CA LEU A 48 9.82 -11.46 14.64
C LEU A 48 11.05 -10.58 14.89
N LEU A 49 10.85 -9.30 15.15
CA LEU A 49 11.92 -8.35 15.48
C LEU A 49 12.24 -8.30 16.98
N THR A 50 11.50 -9.00 17.83
CA THR A 50 11.69 -9.03 19.29
C THR A 50 13.03 -9.65 19.66
N GLY A 51 14.07 -8.93 19.70
CA GLY A 51 15.44 -9.37 19.96
C GLY A 51 16.45 -8.68 19.05
N ASN A 52 15.98 -8.01 18.03
CA ASN A 52 16.79 -7.22 17.11
C ASN A 52 16.54 -5.71 17.31
N ILE A 53 17.47 -4.90 16.85
CA ILE A 53 17.34 -3.43 16.90
C ILE A 53 16.16 -3.02 16.01
N ARG A 54 15.20 -2.29 16.58
CA ARG A 54 14.10 -1.67 15.84
C ARG A 54 14.63 -0.43 15.13
N TYR A 55 14.44 -0.38 13.81
CA TYR A 55 14.71 0.80 13.00
C TYR A 55 13.40 1.54 12.78
N THR A 56 13.35 2.80 13.15
CA THR A 56 12.23 3.70 12.89
C THR A 56 12.60 4.69 11.80
N ASP A 57 11.69 4.95 10.88
CA ASP A 57 11.81 6.02 9.92
C ASP A 57 11.53 7.36 10.63
N THR A 58 12.50 8.27 10.61
CA THR A 58 12.39 9.57 11.28
C THR A 58 11.31 10.46 10.64
N ASP A 59 11.17 10.43 9.33
CA ASP A 59 10.22 11.28 8.60
C ASP A 59 8.76 10.90 8.90
N MET A 60 8.50 9.61 9.10
CA MET A 60 7.17 9.13 9.49
C MET A 60 6.93 9.21 10.99
N ALA A 61 7.98 9.14 11.80
CA ALA A 61 7.87 9.39 13.24
C ALA A 61 7.50 10.86 13.53
N ASP A 62 8.02 11.81 12.77
CA ASP A 62 7.66 13.23 12.85
C ASP A 62 6.18 13.48 12.50
N SER A 63 5.57 12.61 11.70
CA SER A 63 4.12 12.62 11.38
C SER A 63 3.25 11.90 12.42
N GLY A 64 3.83 11.41 13.51
CA GLY A 64 3.14 10.72 14.59
C GLY A 64 2.90 9.23 14.35
N PHE A 65 3.48 8.66 13.28
CA PHE A 65 3.45 7.23 12.99
C PHE A 65 4.79 6.59 13.34
N GLN A 66 4.75 5.55 14.18
CA GLN A 66 5.92 4.71 14.41
C GLN A 66 5.90 3.54 13.43
N ASN A 67 6.77 3.55 12.42
CA ASN A 67 6.89 2.46 11.46
C ASN A 67 8.16 1.65 11.67
N LEU A 68 8.01 0.35 11.50
CA LEU A 68 9.13 -0.56 11.41
C LEU A 68 9.72 -0.48 10.00
N LEU A 69 11.05 -0.60 9.89
CA LEU A 69 11.75 -0.63 8.60
C LEU A 69 12.15 -2.06 8.22
N PHE A 70 11.97 -2.39 6.95
CA PHE A 70 12.54 -3.59 6.34
C PHE A 70 13.42 -3.21 5.15
N LYS A 71 14.74 -3.43 5.27
CA LYS A 71 15.74 -3.05 4.25
C LYS A 71 15.61 -1.58 3.78
N GLY A 72 15.24 -0.67 4.67
CA GLY A 72 15.08 0.75 4.38
C GLY A 72 13.70 1.16 3.86
N ALA A 73 12.79 0.22 3.61
CA ALA A 73 11.40 0.49 3.27
C ALA A 73 10.53 0.47 4.55
N PRO A 74 9.73 1.49 4.83
CA PRO A 74 8.81 1.48 5.96
C PRO A 74 7.73 0.40 5.74
N VAL A 75 7.44 -0.33 6.82
CA VAL A 75 6.33 -1.28 6.89
C VAL A 75 5.18 -0.59 7.62
N THR A 76 4.04 -0.52 6.97
CA THR A 76 2.83 0.10 7.51
C THR A 76 1.66 -0.86 7.37
N PHE A 77 0.64 -0.66 8.19
CA PHE A 77 -0.59 -1.46 8.09
C PHE A 77 -1.79 -0.58 7.75
N ASP A 78 -2.78 -1.21 7.16
CA ASP A 78 -4.09 -0.64 6.88
C ASP A 78 -5.16 -1.62 7.41
N GLY A 79 -6.21 -1.10 8.01
CA GLY A 79 -7.33 -1.87 8.55
C GLY A 79 -8.34 -2.37 7.50
N ASP A 80 -8.03 -2.30 6.20
CA ASP A 80 -8.93 -2.81 5.16
C ASP A 80 -8.93 -4.34 5.15
N SER A 81 -10.11 -4.93 5.29
CA SER A 81 -10.32 -6.39 5.25
C SER A 81 -9.83 -7.06 3.95
N ASN A 82 -9.69 -6.30 2.87
CA ASN A 82 -9.11 -6.80 1.61
C ASN A 82 -7.61 -7.09 1.71
N LEU A 83 -6.93 -6.58 2.73
CA LEU A 83 -5.50 -6.80 2.98
C LEU A 83 -5.23 -8.06 3.81
N ALA A 84 -6.26 -8.68 4.39
CA ALA A 84 -6.10 -9.84 5.27
C ALA A 84 -5.24 -10.95 4.61
N GLY A 85 -4.19 -11.36 5.32
CA GLY A 85 -3.22 -12.36 4.85
C GLY A 85 -2.42 -11.95 3.62
N LYS A 86 -2.25 -10.63 3.38
CA LYS A 86 -1.50 -10.10 2.24
C LYS A 86 -0.48 -9.07 2.68
N MET A 87 0.64 -9.05 1.97
CA MET A 87 1.68 -8.04 2.16
C MET A 87 2.16 -7.53 0.80
N TYR A 88 1.98 -6.23 0.56
CA TYR A 88 2.33 -5.55 -0.67
C TYR A 88 3.70 -4.89 -0.56
N PHE A 89 4.57 -5.16 -1.50
CA PHE A 89 5.86 -4.51 -1.68
C PHE A 89 5.75 -3.54 -2.86
N LEU A 90 5.67 -2.26 -2.57
CA LEU A 90 5.35 -1.25 -3.58
C LEU A 90 6.55 -0.34 -3.84
N ASN A 91 6.80 -0.07 -5.11
CA ASN A 91 7.71 0.97 -5.55
C ASN A 91 6.89 2.17 -6.06
N THR A 92 6.80 3.20 -5.24
CA THR A 92 5.98 4.40 -5.50
C THR A 92 6.45 5.20 -6.70
N LYS A 93 7.71 5.05 -7.12
CA LYS A 93 8.25 5.68 -8.33
C LYS A 93 7.46 5.33 -9.61
N TYR A 94 6.87 4.15 -9.65
CA TYR A 94 6.10 3.64 -10.78
C TYR A 94 4.59 3.70 -10.58
N LEU A 95 4.13 4.26 -9.47
CA LEU A 95 2.71 4.45 -9.18
C LEU A 95 2.34 5.91 -9.40
N GLN A 96 1.24 6.15 -10.12
CA GLN A 96 0.76 7.49 -10.42
C GLN A 96 -0.75 7.55 -10.25
N LEU A 97 -1.21 8.57 -9.54
CA LEU A 97 -2.62 8.93 -9.51
C LEU A 97 -2.92 9.83 -10.70
N VAL A 98 -3.72 9.35 -11.63
CA VAL A 98 -4.15 10.09 -12.82
C VAL A 98 -5.55 10.63 -12.56
N ALA A 99 -5.68 11.94 -12.56
CA ALA A 99 -6.93 12.64 -12.36
C ALA A 99 -7.44 13.23 -13.69
N HIS A 100 -8.76 13.27 -13.86
CA HIS A 100 -9.36 13.94 -15.01
C HIS A 100 -9.22 15.45 -14.87
N SER A 101 -8.74 16.14 -15.92
CA SER A 101 -8.44 17.57 -15.89
C SER A 101 -9.64 18.45 -15.52
N ASP A 102 -10.82 18.06 -15.98
CA ASP A 102 -12.02 18.89 -15.85
C ASP A 102 -12.95 18.46 -14.70
N VAL A 103 -12.70 17.28 -14.11
CA VAL A 103 -13.62 16.67 -13.12
C VAL A 103 -12.82 16.08 -11.95
N TRP A 104 -12.07 16.94 -11.27
CA TRP A 104 -11.35 16.61 -10.05
C TRP A 104 -11.88 17.44 -8.89
N PHE A 105 -12.65 16.81 -7.99
CA PHE A 105 -13.36 17.46 -6.89
C PHE A 105 -14.18 18.70 -7.32
N LYS A 106 -14.84 18.60 -8.49
CA LYS A 106 -15.62 19.69 -9.06
C LYS A 106 -17.06 19.61 -8.58
N PRO A 107 -17.57 20.67 -7.91
CA PRO A 107 -18.99 20.73 -7.55
C PRO A 107 -19.86 20.98 -8.79
N THR A 108 -20.98 20.27 -8.88
CA THR A 108 -22.03 20.57 -9.87
C THR A 108 -22.85 21.77 -9.41
N PRO A 109 -23.53 22.48 -10.34
CA PRO A 109 -24.49 23.50 -9.96
C PRO A 109 -25.57 22.92 -9.04
N PHE A 110 -26.10 23.79 -8.14
CA PHE A 110 -27.22 23.42 -7.30
C PHE A 110 -28.47 23.20 -8.13
N VAL A 111 -29.11 22.04 -7.95
CA VAL A 111 -30.33 21.65 -8.68
C VAL A 111 -31.48 21.41 -7.67
N ARG A 112 -32.67 21.85 -8.00
CA ARG A 112 -33.90 21.54 -7.25
C ARG A 112 -34.61 20.35 -7.92
N PRO A 113 -34.85 19.25 -7.23
CA PRO A 113 -35.72 18.19 -7.69
C PRO A 113 -37.17 18.67 -7.80
N THR A 114 -37.96 18.15 -8.74
CA THR A 114 -39.34 18.55 -8.96
C THR A 114 -40.32 18.09 -7.88
N ASN A 115 -39.93 17.14 -7.05
CA ASN A 115 -40.79 16.51 -6.04
C ASN A 115 -40.36 16.75 -4.60
N GLN A 116 -39.37 17.62 -4.35
CA GLN A 116 -38.86 17.92 -3.01
C GLN A 116 -38.47 19.39 -2.91
N ASP A 117 -38.75 20.00 -1.75
CA ASP A 117 -38.22 21.32 -1.43
C ASP A 117 -36.82 21.24 -0.82
N ALA A 118 -35.91 20.75 -1.62
CA ALA A 118 -34.50 20.59 -1.29
C ALA A 118 -33.62 21.08 -2.44
N VAL A 119 -32.39 21.42 -2.14
CA VAL A 119 -31.35 21.77 -3.13
C VAL A 119 -30.19 20.83 -2.94
N PHE A 120 -29.70 20.22 -4.01
CA PHE A 120 -28.54 19.36 -3.93
C PHE A 120 -27.49 19.74 -4.97
N SER A 121 -26.24 19.45 -4.63
CA SER A 121 -25.07 19.52 -5.49
C SER A 121 -24.23 18.27 -5.27
N GLN A 122 -23.56 17.82 -6.30
CA GLN A 122 -22.65 16.67 -6.25
C GLN A 122 -21.21 17.16 -6.42
N ILE A 123 -20.30 16.53 -5.70
CA ILE A 123 -18.86 16.70 -5.95
C ILE A 123 -18.41 15.52 -6.80
N LEU A 124 -17.96 15.82 -8.01
CA LEU A 124 -17.49 14.81 -8.97
C LEU A 124 -15.98 14.68 -8.87
N CYS A 125 -15.51 13.43 -8.79
CA CYS A 125 -14.10 13.11 -8.77
C CYS A 125 -13.84 11.89 -9.69
N TYR A 126 -13.13 12.10 -10.80
CA TYR A 126 -12.73 11.04 -11.70
C TYR A 126 -11.21 10.93 -11.73
N GLY A 127 -10.72 9.79 -11.30
CA GLY A 127 -9.30 9.46 -11.29
C GLY A 127 -9.08 7.96 -11.22
N ASN A 128 -7.85 7.55 -11.47
CA ASN A 128 -7.45 6.15 -11.33
C ASN A 128 -5.98 6.06 -10.94
N LEU A 129 -5.63 4.99 -10.21
CA LEU A 129 -4.25 4.66 -9.90
C LEU A 129 -3.66 3.82 -11.04
N THR A 130 -2.56 4.29 -11.61
CA THR A 130 -1.87 3.61 -12.71
C THR A 130 -0.46 3.20 -12.29
N THR A 131 0.07 2.17 -12.94
CA THR A 131 1.46 1.76 -12.78
C THR A 131 2.17 1.70 -14.12
N SER A 132 3.32 2.35 -14.20
CA SER A 132 4.16 2.32 -15.39
C SER A 132 5.08 1.09 -15.45
N ASN A 133 5.32 0.41 -14.31
CA ASN A 133 6.11 -0.82 -14.27
C ASN A 133 5.62 -1.78 -13.18
N ARG A 134 4.82 -2.77 -13.60
CA ARG A 134 4.26 -3.78 -12.70
C ARG A 134 5.30 -4.75 -12.14
N SER A 135 6.40 -4.99 -12.86
CA SER A 135 7.43 -5.95 -12.43
C SER A 135 8.18 -5.50 -11.17
N ARG A 136 8.03 -4.22 -10.78
CA ARG A 136 8.62 -3.65 -9.56
C ARG A 136 7.66 -3.68 -8.36
N GLN A 137 6.50 -4.28 -8.54
CA GLN A 137 5.50 -4.45 -7.50
C GLN A 137 5.44 -5.92 -7.08
N GLY A 138 5.42 -6.18 -5.80
CA GLY A 138 5.37 -7.53 -5.23
C GLY A 138 4.19 -7.73 -4.32
N LEU A 139 3.74 -8.97 -4.20
CA LEU A 139 2.64 -9.35 -3.33
C LEU A 139 2.90 -10.73 -2.73
N LEU A 140 2.92 -10.82 -1.42
CA LEU A 140 2.76 -12.06 -0.67
C LEU A 140 1.28 -12.27 -0.37
N VAL A 141 0.77 -13.46 -0.61
CA VAL A 141 -0.61 -13.87 -0.32
C VAL A 141 -0.64 -15.17 0.45
N GLY A 142 -1.78 -15.47 1.10
CA GLY A 142 -1.95 -16.69 1.85
C GLY A 142 -1.11 -16.73 3.11
N LEU A 143 -0.87 -15.57 3.71
CA LEU A 143 -0.30 -15.48 5.04
C LEU A 143 -1.36 -15.93 6.04
N THR A 144 -1.02 -16.86 6.87
CA THR A 144 -1.90 -17.47 7.90
C THR A 144 -1.12 -17.62 9.18
N ASP A 145 -1.84 -17.81 10.28
CA ASP A 145 -1.26 -18.11 11.61
C ASP A 145 -0.53 -19.45 11.62
#